data_7d3263b17afcc174d2ed23ab976e7fe9
#
_entry.id   7d3263b17afcc174d2ed23ab976e7fe9
#
_cell.length_a   1.000
_cell.length_b   1.000
_cell.length_c   1.000
_cell.angle_alpha   90.00
_cell.angle_beta   90.00
_cell.angle_gamma   90.00
#
_symmetry.space_group_name_H-M   'P 1'
#
loop_
_entity.id
_entity.type
_entity.pdbx_description
1 polymer ?
#
loop_
_entity_poly.entity_id
_entity_poly.type
_entity_poly.pdbx_seq_one_letter_code
_entity_poly.pdbx_strand_id
1 'polypeptide(L)'
;MKSTPVAPEVVLLHGFTGPTEDIVAAVEVISAAAPFRHLKTPGGRPMSAAMTNCGALGWVSDRSGYRYDALDPLTDRPWPALPAAFAEAAASAAAEVGWPGFAPDACLVNRYALGAGVSLHQDRNERDFSQPIVTVSIGASCRFLLGGMTRSAPVQSFDLHDGDVMVWGGAARLVYHGVRPLRATALH
;
A
#
# COMPACT_ATOMS: atom_id res chain seq x y z
N MET A 1 2.79 15.83 16.21
CA MET A 1 2.81 15.08 14.93
C MET A 1 2.52 16.06 13.80
N LYS A 2 3.21 15.98 12.66
CA LYS A 2 2.97 16.86 11.51
C LYS A 2 2.06 16.14 10.51
N SER A 3 0.92 16.74 10.19
CA SER A 3 0.02 16.27 9.13
C SER A 3 -0.06 17.32 8.03
N THR A 4 -0.19 16.86 6.79
CA THR A 4 -0.31 17.73 5.61
C THR A 4 -1.50 17.25 4.78
N PRO A 5 -2.61 18.00 4.71
CA PRO A 5 -3.64 17.78 3.70
C PRO A 5 -3.03 17.99 2.31
N VAL A 6 -3.01 16.96 1.48
CA VAL A 6 -2.42 17.00 0.14
C VAL A 6 -3.45 17.15 -0.97
N ALA A 7 -4.68 16.74 -0.69
CA ALA A 7 -5.88 16.96 -1.49
C ALA A 7 -7.12 16.82 -0.58
N PRO A 8 -8.33 17.14 -1.04
CA PRO A 8 -9.55 16.84 -0.29
C PRO A 8 -9.60 15.35 0.07
N GLU A 9 -9.81 15.06 1.36
CA GLU A 9 -9.87 13.68 1.92
C GLU A 9 -8.60 12.82 1.68
N VAL A 10 -7.44 13.47 1.43
CA VAL A 10 -6.13 12.82 1.32
C VAL A 10 -5.16 13.53 2.25
N VAL A 11 -4.61 12.82 3.22
CA VAL A 11 -3.71 13.37 4.24
C VAL A 11 -2.42 12.57 4.31
N LEU A 12 -1.30 13.29 4.37
CA LEU A 12 0.03 12.73 4.65
C LEU A 12 0.39 13.01 6.11
N LEU A 13 0.63 11.96 6.87
CA LEU A 13 1.09 11.96 8.26
C LEU A 13 2.59 11.67 8.27
N HIS A 14 3.40 12.65 8.65
CA HIS A 14 4.86 12.54 8.59
C HIS A 14 5.44 11.77 9.77
N GLY A 15 6.24 10.75 9.50
CA GLY A 15 6.91 9.93 10.53
C GLY A 15 5.93 9.30 11.52
N PHE A 16 4.73 8.98 11.07
CA PHE A 16 3.61 8.61 11.93
C PHE A 16 3.87 7.33 12.73
N THR A 17 4.51 6.34 12.11
CA THR A 17 4.75 5.05 12.77
C THR A 17 5.84 5.13 13.86
N GLY A 18 6.62 6.22 13.90
CA GLY A 18 7.85 6.23 14.67
C GLY A 18 8.88 5.25 14.07
N PRO A 19 9.72 4.61 14.91
CA PRO A 19 10.69 3.62 14.47
C PRO A 19 10.02 2.47 13.71
N THR A 20 10.63 2.01 12.62
CA THR A 20 10.01 1.06 11.68
C THR A 20 10.56 -0.36 11.78
N GLU A 21 11.50 -0.61 12.70
CA GLU A 21 12.18 -1.90 12.86
C GLU A 21 11.22 -3.06 13.13
N ASP A 22 10.20 -2.85 13.96
CA ASP A 22 9.20 -3.88 14.28
C ASP A 22 8.31 -4.18 13.06
N ILE A 23 8.02 -3.17 12.25
CA ILE A 23 7.28 -3.34 10.99
C ILE A 23 8.13 -4.15 9.99
N VAL A 24 9.41 -3.83 9.87
CA VAL A 24 10.35 -4.56 9.01
C VAL A 24 10.47 -6.02 9.46
N ALA A 25 10.66 -6.27 10.77
CA ALA A 25 10.72 -7.62 11.32
C ALA A 25 9.43 -8.42 11.04
N ALA A 26 8.26 -7.78 11.15
CA ALA A 26 7.00 -8.42 10.80
C ALA A 26 6.90 -8.74 9.30
N VAL A 27 7.41 -7.86 8.42
CA VAL A 27 7.48 -8.14 6.97
C VAL A 27 8.38 -9.34 6.69
N GLU A 28 9.48 -9.51 7.40
CA GLU A 28 10.36 -10.68 7.26
C GLU A 28 9.63 -11.98 7.61
N VAL A 29 8.90 -11.99 8.74
CA VAL A 29 8.08 -13.15 9.15
C VAL A 29 7.00 -13.47 8.10
N ILE A 30 6.29 -12.46 7.60
CA ILE A 30 5.28 -12.62 6.54
C ILE A 30 5.93 -13.22 5.30
N SER A 31 7.06 -12.67 4.86
CA SER A 31 7.73 -13.10 3.63
C SER A 31 8.37 -14.48 3.72
N ALA A 32 8.68 -14.96 4.91
CA ALA A 32 9.12 -16.34 5.14
C ALA A 32 7.97 -17.36 4.92
N ALA A 33 6.75 -16.99 5.30
CA ALA A 33 5.56 -17.84 5.13
C ALA A 33 4.89 -17.67 3.75
N ALA A 34 4.83 -16.45 3.24
CA ALA A 34 4.29 -16.09 1.92
C ALA A 34 5.33 -15.27 1.15
N PRO A 35 6.23 -15.90 0.37
CA PRO A 35 7.36 -15.22 -0.26
C PRO A 35 6.96 -14.11 -1.23
N PHE A 36 7.73 -13.02 -1.25
CA PHE A 36 7.60 -11.97 -2.25
C PHE A 36 7.71 -12.51 -3.67
N ARG A 37 6.80 -12.08 -4.54
CA ARG A 37 6.77 -12.49 -5.95
C ARG A 37 6.32 -11.36 -6.86
N HIS A 38 6.74 -11.42 -8.10
CA HIS A 38 6.23 -10.52 -9.14
C HIS A 38 4.93 -11.09 -9.71
N LEU A 39 3.80 -10.49 -9.32
CA LEU A 39 2.50 -10.84 -9.88
C LEU A 39 2.46 -10.47 -11.37
N LYS A 40 1.53 -11.07 -12.11
CA LYS A 40 1.34 -10.78 -13.54
C LYS A 40 0.01 -10.07 -13.74
N THR A 41 0.01 -9.07 -14.61
CA THR A 41 -1.25 -8.49 -15.09
C THR A 41 -2.08 -9.53 -15.83
N PRO A 42 -3.40 -9.34 -16.03
CA PRO A 42 -4.22 -10.24 -16.83
C PRO A 42 -3.66 -10.47 -18.25
N GLY A 43 -2.97 -9.49 -18.82
CA GLY A 43 -2.26 -9.61 -20.09
C GLY A 43 -0.91 -10.34 -20.03
N GLY A 44 -0.54 -10.91 -18.86
CA GLY A 44 0.66 -11.73 -18.67
C GLY A 44 1.96 -10.94 -18.42
N ARG A 45 1.92 -9.62 -18.34
CA ARG A 45 3.12 -8.80 -18.06
C ARG A 45 3.47 -8.86 -16.58
N PRO A 46 4.72 -9.13 -16.18
CA PRO A 46 5.14 -9.09 -14.80
C PRO A 46 5.06 -7.66 -14.25
N MET A 47 4.62 -7.52 -13.01
CA MET A 47 4.67 -6.27 -12.25
C MET A 47 6.08 -6.04 -11.73
N SER A 48 6.55 -4.79 -11.73
CA SER A 48 7.94 -4.47 -11.34
C SER A 48 8.14 -4.48 -9.82
N ALA A 49 7.10 -4.20 -9.03
CA ALA A 49 7.14 -4.40 -7.59
C ALA A 49 6.97 -5.89 -7.25
N ALA A 50 7.74 -6.39 -6.30
CA ALA A 50 7.51 -7.70 -5.72
C ALA A 50 6.48 -7.56 -4.59
N MET A 51 5.54 -8.50 -4.47
CA MET A 51 4.37 -8.39 -3.60
C MET A 51 4.21 -9.62 -2.72
N THR A 52 3.72 -9.41 -1.52
CA THR A 52 3.17 -10.43 -0.63
C THR A 52 1.97 -9.85 0.11
N ASN A 53 1.24 -10.67 0.86
CA ASN A 53 0.05 -10.26 1.59
C ASN A 53 0.04 -10.85 3.00
N CYS A 54 -0.72 -10.21 3.88
CA CYS A 54 -1.15 -10.77 5.16
C CYS A 54 -2.57 -10.30 5.50
N GLY A 55 -3.24 -11.03 6.38
CA GLY A 55 -4.62 -10.79 6.77
C GLY A 55 -5.56 -11.92 6.34
N ALA A 56 -6.87 -11.69 6.47
CA ALA A 56 -7.89 -12.65 6.08
C ALA A 56 -7.97 -12.82 4.55
N LEU A 57 -7.56 -11.80 3.81
CA LEU A 57 -7.55 -11.77 2.34
C LEU A 57 -6.21 -11.25 1.83
N GLY A 58 -5.82 -11.65 0.64
CA GLY A 58 -4.67 -11.09 -0.07
C GLY A 58 -5.06 -10.66 -1.49
N TRP A 59 -4.55 -9.52 -1.91
CA TRP A 59 -4.73 -9.06 -3.28
C TRP A 59 -3.83 -9.86 -4.22
N VAL A 60 -4.43 -10.41 -5.28
CA VAL A 60 -3.74 -11.24 -6.26
C VAL A 60 -4.08 -10.81 -7.68
N SER A 61 -3.17 -11.11 -8.59
CA SER A 61 -3.33 -10.81 -10.01
C SER A 61 -2.70 -11.91 -10.85
N ASP A 62 -3.46 -12.43 -11.78
CA ASP A 62 -3.06 -13.43 -12.76
C ASP A 62 -3.92 -13.31 -14.04
N ARG A 63 -3.91 -14.31 -14.89
CA ARG A 63 -4.72 -14.32 -16.13
C ARG A 63 -6.23 -14.25 -15.88
N SER A 64 -6.69 -14.65 -14.68
CA SER A 64 -8.10 -14.58 -14.28
C SER A 64 -8.54 -13.18 -13.82
N GLY A 65 -7.59 -12.23 -13.67
CA GLY A 65 -7.88 -10.86 -13.30
C GLY A 65 -7.30 -10.46 -11.95
N TYR A 66 -7.77 -9.31 -11.47
CA TYR A 66 -7.44 -8.75 -10.16
C TYR A 66 -8.52 -9.11 -9.15
N ARG A 67 -8.15 -9.60 -7.98
CA ARG A 67 -9.10 -10.00 -6.94
C ARG A 67 -8.45 -10.06 -5.56
N TYR A 68 -9.28 -10.07 -4.54
CA TYR A 68 -8.90 -10.56 -3.21
C TYR A 68 -9.23 -12.04 -3.10
N ASP A 69 -8.30 -12.81 -2.53
CA ASP A 69 -8.42 -14.26 -2.34
C ASP A 69 -8.04 -14.62 -0.90
N ALA A 70 -8.77 -15.55 -0.28
CA ALA A 70 -8.47 -16.00 1.07
C ALA A 70 -7.24 -16.92 1.13
N LEU A 71 -6.90 -17.54 0.00
CA LEU A 71 -5.77 -18.44 -0.12
C LEU A 71 -4.68 -17.81 -1.00
N ASP A 72 -3.44 -18.05 -0.64
CA ASP A 72 -2.31 -17.75 -1.51
C ASP A 72 -2.29 -18.72 -2.69
N PRO A 73 -2.48 -18.26 -3.95
CA PRO A 73 -2.52 -19.13 -5.12
C PRO A 73 -1.21 -19.90 -5.39
N LEU A 74 -0.11 -19.52 -4.73
CA LEU A 74 1.16 -20.23 -4.88
C LEU A 74 1.26 -21.45 -3.96
N THR A 75 0.67 -21.36 -2.76
CA THR A 75 0.84 -22.37 -1.71
C THR A 75 -0.46 -23.11 -1.38
N ASP A 76 -1.61 -22.60 -1.87
CA ASP A 76 -2.96 -23.03 -1.52
C ASP A 76 -3.23 -23.01 0.00
N ARG A 77 -2.60 -22.08 0.70
CA ARG A 77 -2.74 -21.88 2.14
C ARG A 77 -3.30 -20.50 2.44
N PRO A 78 -3.96 -20.32 3.60
CA PRO A 78 -4.31 -18.99 4.09
C PRO A 78 -3.07 -18.09 4.17
N TRP A 79 -3.29 -16.80 3.92
CA TRP A 79 -2.23 -15.79 4.12
C TRP A 79 -1.80 -15.74 5.59
N PRO A 80 -0.55 -15.33 5.88
CA PRO A 80 -0.12 -15.04 7.25
C PRO A 80 -1.09 -14.08 7.94
N ALA A 81 -1.29 -14.23 9.24
CA ALA A 81 -2.13 -13.32 10.00
C ALA A 81 -1.63 -11.87 9.87
N LEU A 82 -2.55 -10.90 9.90
CA LEU A 82 -2.22 -9.48 9.94
C LEU A 82 -1.52 -9.19 11.28
N PRO A 83 -0.26 -8.70 11.29
CA PRO A 83 0.42 -8.35 12.53
C PRO A 83 -0.32 -7.24 13.29
N ALA A 84 -0.35 -7.34 14.62
CA ALA A 84 -0.98 -6.32 15.46
C ALA A 84 -0.42 -4.93 15.20
N ALA A 85 0.90 -4.81 15.04
CA ALA A 85 1.56 -3.53 14.72
C ALA A 85 1.03 -2.89 13.41
N PHE A 86 0.71 -3.70 12.38
CA PHE A 86 0.14 -3.18 11.14
C PHE A 86 -1.29 -2.71 11.34
N ALA A 87 -2.11 -3.51 12.05
CA ALA A 87 -3.50 -3.17 12.33
C ALA A 87 -3.60 -1.90 13.17
N GLU A 88 -2.77 -1.78 14.21
CA GLU A 88 -2.72 -0.63 15.12
C GLU A 88 -2.25 0.64 14.40
N ALA A 89 -1.18 0.56 13.60
CA ALA A 89 -0.69 1.69 12.81
C ALA A 89 -1.76 2.19 11.83
N ALA A 90 -2.42 1.28 11.12
CA ALA A 90 -3.45 1.63 10.16
C ALA A 90 -4.70 2.20 10.83
N ALA A 91 -5.19 1.58 11.92
CA ALA A 91 -6.35 2.06 12.66
C ALA A 91 -6.09 3.43 13.29
N SER A 92 -4.91 3.63 13.89
CA SER A 92 -4.53 4.90 14.50
C SER A 92 -4.40 6.02 13.45
N ALA A 93 -3.76 5.75 12.32
CA ALA A 93 -3.62 6.71 11.23
C ALA A 93 -4.98 7.10 10.63
N ALA A 94 -5.85 6.12 10.41
CA ALA A 94 -7.21 6.37 9.92
C ALA A 94 -8.03 7.21 10.91
N ALA A 95 -7.97 6.89 12.20
CA ALA A 95 -8.67 7.64 13.25
C ALA A 95 -8.20 9.09 13.35
N GLU A 96 -6.90 9.36 13.21
CA GLU A 96 -6.31 10.71 13.23
C GLU A 96 -6.90 11.62 12.14
N VAL A 97 -7.35 11.06 11.04
CA VAL A 97 -7.82 11.82 9.88
C VAL A 97 -9.32 11.63 9.60
N GLY A 98 -10.09 11.15 10.58
CA GLY A 98 -11.55 11.17 10.55
C GLY A 98 -12.22 9.84 10.21
N TRP A 99 -11.50 8.72 10.20
CA TRP A 99 -12.07 7.36 10.06
C TRP A 99 -11.87 6.53 11.36
N PRO A 100 -12.53 6.91 12.49
CA PRO A 100 -12.46 6.13 13.71
C PRO A 100 -13.12 4.76 13.51
N GLY A 101 -12.52 3.72 14.08
CA GLY A 101 -13.04 2.35 13.99
C GLY A 101 -12.64 1.61 12.71
N PHE A 102 -11.75 2.17 11.88
CA PHE A 102 -11.16 1.44 10.76
C PHE A 102 -10.41 0.21 11.28
N ALA A 103 -10.75 -0.96 10.73
CA ALA A 103 -10.14 -2.24 11.07
C ALA A 103 -9.76 -2.96 9.78
N PRO A 104 -8.48 -2.92 9.36
CA PRO A 104 -8.05 -3.57 8.14
C PRO A 104 -8.14 -5.09 8.26
N ASP A 105 -8.62 -5.76 7.23
CA ASP A 105 -8.72 -7.23 7.11
C ASP A 105 -7.70 -7.80 6.12
N ALA A 106 -7.03 -6.94 5.36
CA ALA A 106 -6.02 -7.28 4.37
C ALA A 106 -4.91 -6.24 4.33
N CYS A 107 -3.69 -6.70 4.10
CA CYS A 107 -2.55 -5.83 3.85
C CYS A 107 -1.73 -6.39 2.67
N LEU A 108 -1.64 -5.61 1.59
CA LEU A 108 -0.73 -5.84 0.49
C LEU A 108 0.62 -5.20 0.82
N VAL A 109 1.68 -5.99 0.86
CA VAL A 109 3.05 -5.50 1.06
C VAL A 109 3.77 -5.45 -0.28
N ASN A 110 4.16 -4.24 -0.70
CA ASN A 110 4.93 -4.00 -1.92
C ASN A 110 6.40 -3.77 -1.59
N ARG A 111 7.29 -4.50 -2.25
CA ARG A 111 8.74 -4.30 -2.16
C ARG A 111 9.27 -3.77 -3.49
N TYR A 112 9.91 -2.62 -3.44
CA TYR A 112 10.46 -1.92 -4.59
C TYR A 112 11.97 -2.07 -4.64
N ALA A 113 12.50 -2.72 -5.68
CA ALA A 113 13.91 -2.63 -6.04
C ALA A 113 14.17 -1.34 -6.86
N LEU A 114 15.42 -0.98 -7.06
CA LEU A 114 15.79 0.12 -7.97
C LEU A 114 15.17 -0.10 -9.35
N GLY A 115 14.53 0.91 -9.89
CA GLY A 115 13.80 0.87 -11.15
C GLY A 115 12.37 0.31 -11.04
N ALA A 116 11.97 -0.27 -9.91
CA ALA A 116 10.60 -0.74 -9.70
C ALA A 116 9.67 0.40 -9.27
N GLY A 117 8.42 0.35 -9.69
CA GLY A 117 7.37 1.29 -9.35
C GLY A 117 6.00 0.69 -9.65
N VAL A 118 4.95 1.47 -9.41
CA VAL A 118 3.57 1.12 -9.75
C VAL A 118 2.96 2.26 -10.55
N SER A 119 2.46 1.94 -11.75
CA SER A 119 1.78 2.92 -12.59
C SER A 119 0.48 3.39 -11.95
N LEU A 120 -0.04 4.53 -12.40
CA LEU A 120 -1.32 5.07 -11.93
C LEU A 120 -2.43 4.02 -12.05
N HIS A 121 -3.09 3.73 -10.94
CA HIS A 121 -4.19 2.79 -10.81
C HIS A 121 -5.18 3.27 -9.76
N GLN A 122 -6.28 2.58 -9.62
CA GLN A 122 -7.28 2.78 -8.57
C GLN A 122 -7.43 1.48 -7.80
N ASP A 123 -7.55 1.55 -6.49
CA ASP A 123 -7.93 0.41 -5.64
C ASP A 123 -9.45 0.26 -5.71
N ARG A 124 -9.90 -0.68 -6.55
CA ARG A 124 -11.31 -0.88 -6.89
C ARG A 124 -11.77 -2.33 -6.76
N ASN A 125 -10.96 -3.17 -6.15
CA ASN A 125 -11.30 -4.58 -5.93
C ASN A 125 -11.84 -4.82 -4.51
N GLU A 126 -11.82 -3.81 -3.64
CA GLU A 126 -12.36 -3.85 -2.29
C GLU A 126 -13.90 -3.89 -2.33
N ARG A 127 -14.49 -4.46 -1.28
CA ARG A 127 -15.95 -4.58 -1.16
C ARG A 127 -16.62 -3.36 -0.53
N ASP A 128 -15.91 -2.69 0.38
CA ASP A 128 -16.42 -1.55 1.15
C ASP A 128 -15.62 -0.28 0.85
N PHE A 129 -16.15 0.54 -0.03
CA PHE A 129 -15.55 1.85 -0.38
C PHE A 129 -15.84 2.96 0.64
N SER A 130 -16.61 2.70 1.70
CA SER A 130 -16.74 3.63 2.82
C SER A 130 -15.49 3.68 3.70
N GLN A 131 -14.66 2.64 3.61
CA GLN A 131 -13.41 2.54 4.36
C GLN A 131 -12.26 3.22 3.60
N PRO A 132 -11.32 3.85 4.33
CA PRO A 132 -10.16 4.49 3.72
C PRO A 132 -9.13 3.47 3.21
N ILE A 133 -8.19 3.96 2.39
CA ILE A 133 -6.91 3.31 2.15
C ILE A 133 -5.88 3.93 3.09
N VAL A 134 -5.06 3.07 3.70
CA VAL A 134 -3.92 3.47 4.50
C VAL A 134 -2.66 2.87 3.90
N THR A 135 -1.70 3.71 3.55
CA THR A 135 -0.40 3.27 3.02
C THR A 135 0.72 3.72 3.96
N VAL A 136 1.53 2.77 4.41
CA VAL A 136 2.71 3.00 5.26
C VAL A 136 3.96 2.88 4.39
N SER A 137 4.85 3.87 4.43
CA SER A 137 6.11 3.87 3.69
C SER A 137 7.25 3.47 4.61
N ILE A 138 8.06 2.49 4.18
CA ILE A 138 9.16 1.94 4.97
C ILE A 138 10.45 1.95 4.15
N GLY A 139 11.53 2.39 4.78
CA GLY A 139 12.89 2.37 4.23
C GLY A 139 13.18 3.53 3.29
N ALA A 140 13.65 3.25 2.07
CA ALA A 140 14.10 4.28 1.14
C ALA A 140 12.95 5.23 0.74
N SER A 141 13.26 6.52 0.65
CA SER A 141 12.30 7.51 0.17
C SER A 141 11.83 7.21 -1.25
N CYS A 142 10.55 7.39 -1.49
CA CYS A 142 9.95 7.19 -2.80
C CYS A 142 9.09 8.38 -3.19
N ARG A 143 8.81 8.52 -4.49
CA ARG A 143 7.90 9.54 -5.00
C ARG A 143 6.54 8.94 -5.29
N PHE A 144 5.58 9.28 -4.43
CA PHE A 144 4.18 8.92 -4.60
C PHE A 144 3.51 9.84 -5.61
N LEU A 145 2.62 9.27 -6.42
CA LEU A 145 1.85 9.97 -7.44
C LEU A 145 0.38 9.97 -7.02
N LEU A 146 -0.24 11.14 -7.00
CA LEU A 146 -1.65 11.32 -6.73
C LEU A 146 -2.29 12.05 -7.91
N GLY A 147 -3.20 11.38 -8.60
CA GLY A 147 -4.01 11.94 -9.68
C GLY A 147 -5.41 12.33 -9.19
N GLY A 148 -6.35 12.39 -10.10
CA GLY A 148 -7.77 12.60 -9.81
C GLY A 148 -8.60 11.35 -10.07
N MET A 149 -9.90 11.53 -10.24
CA MET A 149 -10.88 10.45 -10.49
C MET A 149 -10.79 9.87 -11.90
N THR A 150 -10.07 10.52 -12.81
CA THR A 150 -9.84 10.05 -14.17
C THR A 150 -8.35 9.88 -14.42
N ARG A 151 -7.98 8.94 -15.28
CA ARG A 151 -6.55 8.67 -15.61
C ARG A 151 -5.86 9.88 -16.27
N SER A 152 -6.60 10.75 -16.92
CA SER A 152 -6.10 11.96 -17.58
C SER A 152 -6.05 13.18 -16.68
N ALA A 153 -6.52 13.09 -15.44
CA ALA A 153 -6.45 14.21 -14.49
C ALA A 153 -4.99 14.59 -14.19
N PRO A 154 -4.72 15.85 -13.86
CA PRO A 154 -3.40 16.28 -13.42
C PRO A 154 -2.87 15.44 -12.27
N VAL A 155 -1.58 15.11 -12.32
CA VAL A 155 -0.92 14.29 -11.31
C VAL A 155 0.01 15.16 -10.47
N GLN A 156 -0.20 15.16 -9.17
CA GLN A 156 0.72 15.71 -8.18
C GLN A 156 1.70 14.62 -7.72
N SER A 157 2.81 14.99 -7.14
CA SER A 157 3.76 14.04 -6.58
C SER A 157 4.30 14.51 -5.24
N PHE A 158 4.45 13.58 -4.31
CA PHE A 158 4.93 13.81 -2.94
C PHE A 158 6.09 12.86 -2.67
N ASP A 159 7.10 13.35 -1.94
CA ASP A 159 8.13 12.46 -1.43
C ASP A 159 7.62 11.86 -0.12
N LEU A 160 7.63 10.53 -0.04
CA LEU A 160 7.34 9.76 1.15
C LEU A 160 8.64 9.23 1.71
N HIS A 161 8.78 9.34 3.03
CA HIS A 161 9.95 8.92 3.80
C HIS A 161 9.60 7.75 4.70
N ASP A 162 10.60 7.18 5.33
CA ASP A 162 10.44 6.12 6.30
C ASP A 162 9.48 6.53 7.43
N GLY A 163 8.51 5.70 7.74
CA GLY A 163 7.49 5.96 8.75
C GLY A 163 6.35 6.90 8.34
N ASP A 164 6.37 7.45 7.11
CA ASP A 164 5.26 8.27 6.61
C ASP A 164 4.04 7.40 6.33
N VAL A 165 2.86 7.94 6.65
CA VAL A 165 1.58 7.27 6.38
C VAL A 165 0.71 8.19 5.54
N MET A 166 0.20 7.69 4.43
CA MET A 166 -0.82 8.40 3.64
C MET A 166 -2.17 7.71 3.81
N VAL A 167 -3.20 8.52 4.07
CA VAL A 167 -4.58 8.05 4.23
C VAL A 167 -5.47 8.79 3.25
N TRP A 168 -6.34 8.06 2.55
CA TRP A 168 -7.37 8.68 1.71
C TRP A 168 -8.66 7.84 1.69
N GLY A 169 -9.79 8.53 1.58
CA GLY A 169 -11.10 7.89 1.60
C GLY A 169 -12.20 8.80 1.05
N GLY A 170 -13.45 8.53 1.38
CA GLY A 170 -14.58 9.33 0.97
C GLY A 170 -14.63 9.60 -0.53
N ALA A 171 -14.75 10.85 -0.96
CA ALA A 171 -14.76 11.23 -2.36
C ALA A 171 -13.42 10.95 -3.07
N ALA A 172 -12.30 10.90 -2.33
CA ALA A 172 -10.99 10.55 -2.87
C ALA A 172 -10.70 9.04 -2.91
N ARG A 173 -11.61 8.19 -2.42
CA ARG A 173 -11.37 6.74 -2.28
C ARG A 173 -10.88 6.06 -3.56
N LEU A 174 -11.33 6.52 -4.70
CA LEU A 174 -11.01 5.98 -6.02
C LEU A 174 -10.11 6.91 -6.86
N VAL A 175 -9.29 7.76 -6.23
CA VAL A 175 -8.32 8.56 -6.98
C VAL A 175 -7.24 7.66 -7.59
N TYR A 176 -6.77 8.03 -8.77
CA TYR A 176 -5.62 7.38 -9.38
C TYR A 176 -4.36 7.71 -8.58
N HIS A 177 -3.62 6.69 -8.22
CA HIS A 177 -2.36 6.83 -7.51
C HIS A 177 -1.32 5.83 -7.98
N GLY A 178 -0.07 6.04 -7.59
CA GLY A 178 1.03 5.17 -8.00
C GLY A 178 2.34 5.55 -7.33
N VAL A 179 3.41 4.85 -7.68
CA VAL A 179 4.78 5.11 -7.20
C VAL A 179 5.71 5.19 -8.39
N ARG A 180 6.46 6.29 -8.51
CA ARG A 180 7.49 6.41 -9.55
C ARG A 180 8.56 5.34 -9.37
N PRO A 181 9.16 4.84 -10.47
CA PRO A 181 10.29 3.94 -10.37
C PRO A 181 11.36 4.48 -9.42
N LEU A 182 11.75 3.65 -8.45
CA LEU A 182 12.70 4.00 -7.41
C LEU A 182 14.06 4.30 -8.08
N ARG A 183 14.68 5.41 -7.69
CA ARG A 183 16.00 5.81 -8.18
C ARG A 183 17.02 5.66 -7.05
N ALA A 184 18.26 5.36 -7.39
CA ALA A 184 19.34 5.48 -6.43
C ALA A 184 19.39 6.94 -5.97
N THR A 185 19.16 7.17 -4.67
CA THR A 185 19.46 8.47 -4.06
C THR A 185 20.97 8.57 -4.00
N ALA A 186 21.54 9.61 -4.60
CA ALA A 186 22.93 9.91 -4.34
C ALA A 186 23.07 10.15 -2.82
N LEU A 187 23.88 9.33 -2.16
CA LEU A 187 24.29 9.61 -0.79
C LEU A 187 25.11 10.90 -0.86
N HIS A 188 24.56 11.99 -0.33
CA HIS A 188 25.29 13.25 -0.12
C HIS A 188 25.95 13.22 1.24
#